data_33b73615b5f7ff8fe60e80fccec3d2f1
#
_entry.id   33b73615b5f7ff8fe60e80fccec3d2f1
#
_cell.length_a   1.000
_cell.length_b   1.000
_cell.length_c   1.000
_cell.angle_alpha   90.00
_cell.angle_beta   90.00
_cell.angle_gamma   90.00
#
_symmetry.space_group_name_H-M   'P 1'
#
loop_
_entity.id
_entity.type
_entity.pdbx_description
1 polymer ?
#
loop_
_entity_poly.entity_id
_entity_poly.type
_entity_poly.pdbx_seq_one_letter_code
_entity_poly.pdbx_strand_id
1 'polypeptide(L)'
;MSWAATTGGYTGDMVRDVMLQAVENRFAGALKADSEIEWLSDNGSCYIADETLTFSREIGLKPVTTPVRSPQSNGMAESFVKTMKRDYVSWMPKPDARTALQNLAIAFDHYNESHPHSVLKYRSPREFRQQADSPT
;
A
#
# COMPACT_ATOMS: atom_id res chain seq x y z
N MET A 1 1.93 -5.66 3.82
CA MET A 1 1.47 -4.87 2.65
C MET A 1 0.30 -5.60 2.00
N SER A 2 -0.78 -4.90 1.68
CA SER A 2 -1.91 -5.49 0.96
C SER A 2 -1.85 -5.10 -0.51
N TRP A 3 -2.23 -6.01 -1.38
CA TRP A 3 -2.16 -5.79 -2.83
C TRP A 3 -3.00 -6.80 -3.59
N ALA A 4 -3.30 -6.47 -4.83
CA ALA A 4 -3.99 -7.35 -5.75
C ALA A 4 -3.41 -7.20 -7.14
N ALA A 5 -3.49 -8.24 -7.95
CA ALA A 5 -3.00 -8.23 -9.33
C ALA A 5 -4.13 -8.58 -10.29
N THR A 6 -4.11 -7.97 -11.47
CA THR A 6 -5.10 -8.17 -12.52
C THR A 6 -4.46 -8.03 -13.88
N THR A 7 -5.00 -8.70 -14.87
CA THR A 7 -4.60 -8.54 -16.29
C THR A 7 -5.45 -7.52 -17.03
N GLY A 8 -6.60 -7.19 -16.49
CA GLY A 8 -7.46 -6.10 -16.98
C GLY A 8 -7.37 -4.91 -16.05
N GLY A 9 -8.00 -3.88 -16.12
CA GLY A 9 -8.01 -2.79 -15.15
C GLY A 9 -8.54 -3.24 -13.79
N TYR A 10 -8.28 -2.47 -12.76
CA TYR A 10 -8.82 -2.74 -11.44
C TYR A 10 -10.16 -2.00 -11.23
N THR A 11 -11.00 -2.57 -10.37
CA THR A 11 -12.35 -2.11 -10.08
C THR A 11 -12.47 -1.57 -8.66
N GLY A 12 -13.58 -0.91 -8.35
CA GLY A 12 -13.88 -0.48 -6.98
C GLY A 12 -13.93 -1.64 -6.00
N ASP A 13 -14.44 -2.80 -6.40
CA ASP A 13 -14.43 -4.00 -5.54
C ASP A 13 -13.03 -4.42 -5.15
N MET A 14 -12.09 -4.41 -6.10
CA MET A 14 -10.69 -4.74 -5.83
C MET A 14 -10.04 -3.73 -4.88
N VAL A 15 -10.35 -2.44 -5.04
CA VAL A 15 -9.85 -1.40 -4.14
C VAL A 15 -10.38 -1.63 -2.72
N ARG A 16 -11.66 -1.93 -2.57
CA ARG A 16 -12.25 -2.22 -1.26
C ARG A 16 -11.64 -3.45 -0.61
N ASP A 17 -11.36 -4.50 -1.39
CA ASP A 17 -10.69 -5.70 -0.88
C ASP A 17 -9.29 -5.39 -0.36
N VAL A 18 -8.53 -4.57 -1.08
CA VAL A 18 -7.19 -4.13 -0.66
C VAL A 18 -7.27 -3.30 0.63
N MET A 19 -8.24 -2.41 0.73
CA MET A 19 -8.49 -1.62 1.95
C MET A 19 -8.77 -2.53 3.15
N LEU A 20 -9.65 -3.51 2.99
CA LEU A 20 -10.00 -4.44 4.07
C LEU A 20 -8.80 -5.29 4.48
N GLN A 21 -8.03 -5.80 3.53
CA GLN A 21 -6.79 -6.52 3.81
C GLN A 21 -5.80 -5.67 4.60
N ALA A 22 -5.67 -4.40 4.24
CA ALA A 22 -4.78 -3.48 4.94
C ALA A 22 -5.18 -3.32 6.40
N VAL A 23 -6.47 -3.17 6.68
CA VAL A 23 -7.00 -3.06 8.05
C VAL A 23 -6.81 -4.36 8.81
N GLU A 24 -7.13 -5.51 8.21
CA GLU A 24 -6.93 -6.82 8.83
C GLU A 24 -5.47 -7.07 9.18
N ASN A 25 -4.56 -6.75 8.26
CA ASN A 25 -3.13 -6.95 8.48
C ASN A 25 -2.56 -6.03 9.56
N ARG A 26 -3.05 -4.80 9.61
CA ARG A 26 -2.55 -3.79 10.57
C ARG A 26 -3.10 -3.99 11.98
N PHE A 27 -4.34 -4.45 12.10
CA PHE A 27 -5.10 -4.52 13.34
C PHE A 27 -5.47 -5.97 13.74
N ALA A 28 -4.62 -6.92 13.39
CA ALA A 28 -4.71 -8.32 13.85
C ALA A 28 -6.06 -9.00 13.55
N GLY A 29 -6.56 -8.84 12.33
CA GLY A 29 -7.81 -9.48 11.91
C GLY A 29 -9.08 -8.71 12.26
N ALA A 30 -8.95 -7.51 12.82
CA ALA A 30 -10.11 -6.66 13.08
C ALA A 30 -10.76 -6.19 11.78
N LEU A 31 -12.07 -5.98 11.80
CA LEU A 31 -12.82 -5.48 10.64
C LEU A 31 -12.84 -3.96 10.56
N LYS A 32 -12.27 -3.28 11.54
CA LYS A 32 -12.24 -1.83 11.63
C LYS A 32 -10.94 -1.36 12.26
N ALA A 33 -10.40 -0.24 11.79
CA ALA A 33 -9.22 0.37 12.38
C ALA A 33 -9.51 0.90 13.79
N ASP A 34 -8.61 0.68 14.73
CA ASP A 34 -8.74 1.16 16.11
C ASP A 34 -8.65 2.68 16.21
N SER A 35 -7.94 3.30 15.28
CA SER A 35 -7.80 4.75 15.19
C SER A 35 -7.98 5.18 13.75
N GLU A 36 -8.33 6.44 13.52
CA GLU A 36 -8.51 6.96 12.17
C GLU A 36 -7.17 6.96 11.42
N ILE A 37 -7.17 6.33 10.25
CA ILE A 37 -6.03 6.29 9.35
C ILE A 37 -6.43 6.91 8.02
N GLU A 38 -5.62 7.84 7.54
CA GLU A 38 -5.84 8.45 6.23
C GLU A 38 -5.50 7.45 5.11
N TRP A 39 -6.40 7.35 4.14
CA TRP A 39 -6.21 6.58 2.92
C TRP A 39 -6.00 7.55 1.77
N LEU A 40 -4.75 7.78 1.40
CA LEU A 40 -4.39 8.73 0.34
C LEU A 40 -4.43 8.05 -1.02
N SER A 41 -5.15 8.64 -1.96
CA SER A 41 -5.22 8.17 -3.34
C SER A 41 -5.25 9.34 -4.31
N ASP A 42 -5.11 9.06 -5.60
CA ASP A 42 -5.43 10.03 -6.63
C ASP A 42 -6.95 10.09 -6.83
N ASN A 43 -7.41 10.87 -7.82
CA ASN A 43 -8.83 11.04 -8.12
C ASN A 43 -9.38 9.99 -9.11
N GLY A 44 -8.77 8.82 -9.19
CA GLY A 44 -9.26 7.72 -10.03
C GLY A 44 -10.69 7.31 -9.64
N SER A 45 -11.51 6.97 -10.63
CA SER A 45 -12.95 6.70 -10.42
C SER A 45 -13.23 5.61 -9.40
N CYS A 46 -12.39 4.57 -9.33
CA CYS A 46 -12.57 3.49 -8.35
C CYS A 46 -12.23 3.91 -6.91
N TYR A 47 -11.48 4.99 -6.72
CA TYR A 47 -11.15 5.53 -5.38
C TYR A 47 -12.18 6.52 -4.87
N ILE A 48 -12.81 7.30 -5.77
CA ILE A 48 -13.76 8.34 -5.40
C ILE A 48 -15.23 7.94 -5.54
N ALA A 49 -15.51 6.72 -6.01
CA ALA A 49 -16.88 6.22 -6.08
C ALA A 49 -17.53 6.22 -4.69
N ASP A 50 -18.81 6.58 -4.61
CA ASP A 50 -19.52 6.66 -3.34
C ASP A 50 -19.45 5.37 -2.53
N GLU A 51 -19.56 4.22 -3.18
CA GLU A 51 -19.45 2.92 -2.53
C GLU A 51 -18.10 2.72 -1.85
N THR A 52 -17.01 3.13 -2.52
CA THR A 52 -15.67 3.03 -1.98
C THR A 52 -15.47 3.99 -0.81
N LEU A 53 -15.93 5.23 -0.94
CA LEU A 53 -15.82 6.22 0.12
C LEU A 53 -16.63 5.80 1.37
N THR A 54 -17.83 5.31 1.18
CA THR A 54 -18.67 4.82 2.28
C THR A 54 -18.02 3.64 2.98
N PHE A 55 -17.57 2.65 2.22
CA PHE A 55 -16.90 1.46 2.75
C PHE A 55 -15.64 1.83 3.55
N SER A 56 -14.82 2.74 3.01
CA SER A 56 -13.58 3.16 3.69
C SER A 56 -13.88 3.74 5.08
N ARG A 57 -14.92 4.56 5.18
CA ARG A 57 -15.32 5.14 6.47
C ARG A 57 -15.86 4.09 7.44
N GLU A 58 -16.59 3.10 6.94
CA GLU A 58 -17.10 2.00 7.77
C GLU A 58 -16.00 1.18 8.42
N ILE A 59 -14.87 1.02 7.76
CA ILE A 59 -13.72 0.27 8.32
C ILE A 59 -12.69 1.17 9.01
N GLY A 60 -13.03 2.43 9.27
CA GLY A 60 -12.21 3.35 10.06
C GLY A 60 -11.13 4.09 9.27
N LEU A 61 -11.20 4.09 7.96
CA LEU A 61 -10.28 4.86 7.11
C LEU A 61 -10.89 6.22 6.80
N LYS A 62 -10.02 7.21 6.66
CA LYS A 62 -10.40 8.54 6.19
C LYS A 62 -9.89 8.73 4.76
N PRO A 63 -10.77 8.67 3.75
CA PRO A 63 -10.32 8.86 2.36
C PRO A 63 -9.85 10.29 2.14
N VAL A 64 -8.65 10.43 1.60
CA VAL A 64 -8.02 11.70 1.23
C VAL A 64 -7.55 11.58 -0.20
N THR A 65 -7.91 12.52 -1.05
CA THR A 65 -7.45 12.52 -2.43
C THR A 65 -6.38 13.59 -2.65
N THR A 66 -5.43 13.30 -3.55
CA THR A 66 -4.44 14.29 -3.94
C THR A 66 -5.10 15.41 -4.75
N PRO A 67 -4.64 16.67 -4.61
CA PRO A 67 -5.18 17.76 -5.42
C PRO A 67 -4.96 17.51 -6.91
N VAL A 68 -5.95 17.83 -7.71
CA VAL A 68 -5.81 17.80 -9.17
C VAL A 68 -4.71 18.78 -9.57
N ARG A 69 -3.82 18.38 -10.48
CA ARG A 69 -2.69 19.18 -10.98
C ARG A 69 -1.57 19.41 -9.93
N SER A 70 -1.44 18.52 -8.96
CA SER A 70 -0.33 18.56 -8.00
C SER A 70 0.46 17.24 -8.07
N PRO A 71 1.40 17.11 -9.03
CA PRO A 71 2.16 15.86 -9.18
C PRO A 71 2.95 15.48 -7.92
N GLN A 72 3.42 16.46 -7.15
CA GLN A 72 4.20 16.19 -5.94
C GLN A 72 3.36 15.53 -4.83
N SER A 73 2.05 15.68 -4.85
CA SER A 73 1.17 15.14 -3.81
C SER A 73 1.16 13.61 -3.75
N ASN A 74 1.59 12.93 -4.82
CA ASN A 74 1.68 11.48 -4.88
C ASN A 74 3.13 10.99 -5.01
N GLY A 75 4.09 11.83 -4.65
CA GLY A 75 5.52 11.55 -4.83
C GLY A 75 6.01 10.35 -4.03
N MET A 76 5.43 10.09 -2.86
CA MET A 76 5.81 8.93 -2.05
C MET A 76 5.43 7.62 -2.74
N ALA A 77 4.22 7.54 -3.31
CA ALA A 77 3.79 6.36 -4.05
C ALA A 77 4.62 6.15 -5.31
N GLU A 78 4.93 7.23 -6.04
CA GLU A 78 5.78 7.18 -7.22
C GLU A 78 7.20 6.71 -6.86
N SER A 79 7.75 7.20 -5.77
CA SER A 79 9.05 6.79 -5.26
C SER A 79 9.08 5.30 -4.90
N PHE A 80 8.02 4.80 -4.25
CA PHE A 80 7.86 3.39 -3.94
C PHE A 80 7.86 2.54 -5.22
N VAL A 81 7.06 2.91 -6.23
CA VAL A 81 7.00 2.18 -7.50
C VAL A 81 8.36 2.17 -8.19
N LYS A 82 9.06 3.31 -8.20
CA LYS A 82 10.41 3.42 -8.77
C LYS A 82 11.39 2.50 -8.08
N THR A 83 11.38 2.46 -6.75
CA THR A 83 12.24 1.59 -5.96
C THR A 83 11.94 0.12 -6.24
N MET A 84 10.66 -0.27 -6.27
CA MET A 84 10.27 -1.64 -6.56
C MET A 84 10.72 -2.09 -7.94
N LYS A 85 10.57 -1.24 -8.95
CA LYS A 85 11.01 -1.55 -10.31
C LYS A 85 12.53 -1.69 -10.41
N ARG A 86 13.27 -0.77 -9.81
CA ARG A 86 14.72 -0.74 -9.88
C ARG A 86 15.39 -1.84 -9.07
N ASP A 87 14.97 -2.01 -7.83
CA ASP A 87 15.70 -2.84 -6.86
C ASP A 87 15.17 -4.27 -6.75
N TYR A 88 13.95 -4.54 -7.23
CA TYR A 88 13.33 -5.85 -7.13
C TYR A 88 12.87 -6.41 -8.48
N VAL A 89 11.96 -5.73 -9.17
CA VAL A 89 11.32 -6.26 -10.38
C VAL A 89 12.32 -6.50 -11.51
N SER A 90 13.31 -5.60 -11.66
CA SER A 90 14.34 -5.72 -12.71
C SER A 90 15.19 -6.96 -12.56
N TRP A 91 15.34 -7.50 -11.36
CA TRP A 91 16.25 -8.60 -11.05
C TRP A 91 15.56 -9.92 -10.78
N MET A 92 14.23 -9.92 -10.57
CA MET A 92 13.50 -11.15 -10.25
C MET A 92 13.16 -11.96 -11.49
N PRO A 93 13.24 -13.31 -11.44
CA PRO A 93 12.73 -14.16 -12.50
C PRO A 93 11.23 -13.99 -12.71
N LYS A 94 10.80 -13.91 -13.97
CA LYS A 94 9.40 -13.72 -14.35
C LYS A 94 9.01 -14.62 -15.53
N PRO A 95 9.24 -15.97 -15.46
CA PRO A 95 8.96 -16.85 -16.58
C PRO A 95 7.46 -16.97 -16.89
N ASP A 96 6.61 -16.77 -15.89
CA ASP A 96 5.16 -16.79 -16.03
C ASP A 96 4.51 -15.90 -14.96
N ALA A 97 3.19 -15.68 -15.09
CA ALA A 97 2.47 -14.81 -14.16
C ALA A 97 2.48 -15.32 -12.72
N ARG A 98 2.35 -16.62 -12.54
CA ARG A 98 2.33 -17.24 -11.19
C ARG A 98 3.66 -17.01 -10.45
N THR A 99 4.77 -17.28 -11.12
CA THR A 99 6.11 -17.07 -10.54
C THR A 99 6.36 -15.60 -10.27
N ALA A 100 5.96 -14.72 -11.19
CA ALA A 100 6.09 -13.28 -11.01
C ALA A 100 5.35 -12.80 -9.76
N LEU A 101 4.12 -13.28 -9.53
CA LEU A 101 3.33 -12.92 -8.35
C LEU A 101 3.95 -13.44 -7.06
N GLN A 102 4.47 -14.67 -7.06
CA GLN A 102 5.15 -15.23 -5.90
C GLN A 102 6.41 -14.42 -5.55
N ASN A 103 7.22 -14.08 -6.55
CA ASN A 103 8.41 -13.28 -6.35
C ASN A 103 8.08 -11.85 -5.92
N LEU A 104 7.00 -11.28 -6.42
CA LEU A 104 6.54 -9.96 -6.00
C LEU A 104 6.10 -9.95 -4.53
N ALA A 105 5.43 -10.98 -4.08
CA ALA A 105 5.05 -11.11 -2.66
C ALA A 105 6.30 -11.15 -1.76
N ILE A 106 7.32 -11.90 -2.15
CA ILE A 106 8.60 -11.95 -1.44
C ILE A 106 9.27 -10.57 -1.44
N ALA A 107 9.24 -9.87 -2.57
CA ALA A 107 9.82 -8.53 -2.69
C ALA A 107 9.13 -7.53 -1.77
N PHE A 108 7.81 -7.57 -1.66
CA PHE A 108 7.07 -6.70 -0.75
C PHE A 108 7.43 -6.95 0.71
N ASP A 109 7.55 -8.22 1.11
CA ASP A 109 7.98 -8.56 2.46
C ASP A 109 9.40 -8.07 2.73
N HIS A 110 10.33 -8.27 1.80
CA HIS A 110 11.69 -7.78 1.94
C HIS A 110 11.74 -6.25 2.06
N TYR A 111 10.95 -5.56 1.26
CA TYR A 111 10.88 -4.10 1.33
C TYR A 111 10.44 -3.63 2.72
N ASN A 112 9.37 -4.20 3.24
CA ASN A 112 8.85 -3.81 4.55
C ASN A 112 9.77 -4.18 5.70
N GLU A 113 10.39 -5.35 5.65
CA GLU A 113 11.19 -5.88 6.75
C GLU A 113 12.64 -5.39 6.72
N SER A 114 13.21 -5.15 5.54
CA SER A 114 14.64 -5.03 5.39
C SER A 114 15.14 -3.89 4.51
N HIS A 115 14.30 -3.27 3.69
CA HIS A 115 14.78 -2.25 2.75
C HIS A 115 15.07 -0.94 3.47
N PRO A 116 16.35 -0.44 3.48
CA PRO A 116 16.68 0.78 4.20
C PRO A 116 16.24 2.03 3.45
N HIS A 117 15.70 2.99 4.18
CA HIS A 117 15.29 4.30 3.64
C HIS A 117 16.10 5.41 4.30
N SER A 118 16.69 6.28 3.49
CA SER A 118 17.48 7.41 4.00
C SER A 118 16.63 8.34 4.87
N VAL A 119 15.38 8.58 4.48
CA VAL A 119 14.44 9.41 5.25
C VAL A 119 14.13 8.80 6.62
N LEU A 120 14.20 7.47 6.74
CA LEU A 120 13.99 6.73 7.98
C LEU A 120 15.31 6.40 8.68
N LYS A 121 16.38 7.12 8.39
CA LYS A 121 17.74 6.89 8.91
C LYS A 121 18.24 5.48 8.60
N TYR A 122 17.99 5.03 7.36
CA TYR A 122 18.38 3.71 6.83
C TYR A 122 17.70 2.53 7.52
N ARG A 123 16.57 2.77 8.18
CA ARG A 123 15.71 1.70 8.69
C ARG A 123 14.72 1.24 7.64
N SER A 124 14.26 0.00 7.75
CA SER A 124 13.13 -0.49 6.96
C SER A 124 11.82 0.12 7.47
N PRO A 125 10.73 0.10 6.67
CA PRO A 125 9.42 0.54 7.13
C PRO A 125 8.97 -0.14 8.42
N ARG A 126 9.19 -1.46 8.53
CA ARG A 126 8.81 -2.23 9.73
C ARG A 126 9.60 -1.78 10.96
N GLU A 127 10.91 -1.64 10.84
CA GLU A 127 11.76 -1.19 11.93
C GLU A 127 11.37 0.20 12.42
N PHE A 128 11.12 1.12 11.50
CA PHE A 128 10.70 2.47 11.84
C PHE A 128 9.37 2.46 12.60
N ARG A 129 8.39 1.68 12.14
CA ARG A 129 7.09 1.56 12.78
C ARG A 129 7.20 0.96 14.18
N GLN A 130 7.98 -0.11 14.34
CA GLN A 130 8.19 -0.74 15.64
C GLN A 130 8.82 0.23 16.64
N GLN A 131 9.76 1.05 16.20
CA GLN A 131 10.41 2.03 17.05
C GLN A 131 9.46 3.17 17.44
N ALA A 132 8.58 3.60 16.54
CA ALA A 132 7.56 4.61 16.83
C ALA A 132 6.51 4.09 17.83
N ASP A 133 6.19 2.80 17.77
CA ASP A 133 5.21 2.15 18.65
C ASP A 133 5.81 1.78 20.02
N SER A 134 7.14 1.78 20.15
CA SER A 134 7.81 1.44 21.41
C SER A 134 8.00 2.67 22.27
N PRO A 135 7.38 2.74 23.47
CA PRO A 135 7.64 3.82 24.41
C PRO A 135 9.04 3.64 25.00
N THR A 136 9.88 4.58 24.79
CA THR A 136 11.21 4.58 25.41
C THR A 136 11.35 5.73 26.37
#